data_247be27b7fb5c0fd7408f1c570bf39f6
#
_entry.id   247be27b7fb5c0fd7408f1c570bf39f6
#
_cell.length_a   1.000
_cell.length_b   1.000
_cell.length_c   1.000
_cell.angle_alpha   90.00
_cell.angle_beta   90.00
_cell.angle_gamma   90.00
#
_symmetry.space_group_name_H-M   'P 1'
#
loop_
_entity.id
_entity.type
_entity.pdbx_description
1 polymer ?
#
loop_
_entity_poly.entity_id
_entity_poly.type
_entity_poly.pdbx_seq_one_letter_code
_entity_poly.pdbx_strand_id
1 'polypeptide(L)'
;MTSPRVIVGWRERISLPEWGIHDLVAKLDTGARTSSLHAEELQHLPDGQIRFKVVLSRKTGRSQWVTCTPLRTATVKSSNGQPSERDVVQTLITLGGHTFPIDINLSFRGRMTHRMLIGRAALDSRFLVDPNHTFLHSPLAL
;
A
#
# COMPACT_ATOMS: atom_id res chain seq x y z
N MET A 1 -24.73 -11.86 -9.41
CA MET A 1 -23.82 -12.90 -8.88
C MET A 1 -22.53 -12.25 -8.38
N THR A 2 -22.14 -12.59 -7.19
CA THR A 2 -20.86 -12.16 -6.65
C THR A 2 -19.74 -13.05 -7.19
N SER A 3 -18.65 -12.46 -7.63
CA SER A 3 -17.47 -13.22 -8.02
C SER A 3 -16.89 -13.94 -6.82
N PRO A 4 -16.33 -15.15 -7.00
CA PRO A 4 -15.63 -15.81 -5.91
C PRO A 4 -14.49 -14.96 -5.40
N ARG A 5 -14.27 -14.98 -4.08
CA ARG A 5 -13.12 -14.31 -3.49
C ARG A 5 -11.86 -15.10 -3.77
N VAL A 6 -10.77 -14.36 -3.96
CA VAL A 6 -9.45 -14.95 -4.16
C VAL A 6 -8.77 -15.08 -2.80
N ILE A 7 -8.19 -16.26 -2.56
CA ILE A 7 -7.43 -16.48 -1.32
C ILE A 7 -6.02 -15.94 -1.53
N VAL A 8 -5.59 -15.07 -0.65
CA VAL A 8 -4.24 -14.50 -0.63
C VAL A 8 -3.57 -14.81 0.70
N GLY A 9 -2.24 -14.79 0.72
CA GLY A 9 -1.49 -14.92 1.96
C GLY A 9 -1.53 -13.63 2.78
N TRP A 10 -1.03 -13.69 4.00
CA TRP A 10 -0.96 -12.50 4.84
C TRP A 10 0.15 -11.53 4.40
N ARG A 11 1.05 -11.98 3.54
CA ARG A 11 2.02 -11.16 2.80
C ARG A 11 1.94 -11.53 1.33
N GLU A 12 1.95 -10.52 0.48
CA GLU A 12 1.95 -10.73 -0.97
C GLU A 12 2.78 -9.64 -1.64
N ARG A 13 3.30 -9.93 -2.83
CA ARG A 13 3.86 -8.90 -3.68
C ARG A 13 2.74 -8.26 -4.47
N ILE A 14 2.75 -6.93 -4.50
CA ILE A 14 1.74 -6.17 -5.22
C ILE A 14 2.43 -5.24 -6.22
N SER A 15 1.65 -4.72 -7.14
CA SER A 15 2.11 -3.70 -8.06
C SER A 15 1.24 -2.46 -7.94
N LEU A 16 1.86 -1.31 -8.16
CA LEU A 16 1.19 -0.03 -8.28
C LEU A 16 1.52 0.47 -9.69
N PRO A 17 0.76 -0.02 -10.70
CA PRO A 17 1.19 0.10 -12.09
C PRO A 17 1.24 1.52 -12.61
N GLU A 18 0.38 2.42 -12.11
CA GLU A 18 0.40 3.82 -12.53
C GLU A 18 1.68 4.54 -12.10
N TRP A 19 2.33 4.03 -11.06
CA TRP A 19 3.57 4.59 -10.54
C TRP A 19 4.81 3.82 -10.99
N GLY A 20 4.62 2.79 -11.81
CA GLY A 20 5.74 1.97 -12.28
C GLY A 20 6.38 1.13 -11.18
N ILE A 21 5.67 0.85 -10.11
CA ILE A 21 6.15 0.05 -9.00
C ILE A 21 5.64 -1.38 -9.14
N HIS A 22 6.58 -2.34 -9.08
CA HIS A 22 6.28 -3.76 -9.20
C HIS A 22 6.94 -4.53 -8.06
N ASP A 23 6.31 -5.64 -7.66
CA ASP A 23 6.87 -6.58 -6.68
C ASP A 23 7.15 -5.95 -5.30
N LEU A 24 6.32 -5.01 -4.89
CA LEU A 24 6.41 -4.44 -3.55
C LEU A 24 5.74 -5.39 -2.56
N VAL A 25 6.45 -5.76 -1.50
CA VAL A 25 5.89 -6.65 -0.48
C VAL A 25 4.95 -5.86 0.42
N ALA A 26 3.72 -6.33 0.53
CA ALA A 26 2.71 -5.73 1.39
C ALA A 26 2.21 -6.73 2.41
N LYS A 27 1.89 -6.24 3.60
CA LYS A 27 1.18 -7.00 4.62
C LYS A 27 -0.32 -6.79 4.43
N LEU A 28 -1.07 -7.88 4.33
CA LEU A 28 -2.52 -7.85 4.21
C LEU A 28 -3.10 -7.89 5.61
N ASP A 29 -3.49 -6.72 6.10
CA ASP A 29 -3.81 -6.50 7.51
C ASP A 29 -5.31 -6.32 7.68
N THR A 30 -6.00 -7.41 8.02
CA THR A 30 -7.46 -7.39 8.23
C THR A 30 -7.84 -6.63 9.50
N GLY A 31 -6.89 -6.38 10.40
CA GLY A 31 -7.10 -5.58 11.59
C GLY A 31 -7.10 -4.08 11.33
N ALA A 32 -6.57 -3.64 10.19
CA ALA A 32 -6.57 -2.24 9.80
C ALA A 32 -7.70 -1.98 8.80
N ARG A 33 -8.37 -0.84 8.96
CA ARG A 33 -9.42 -0.44 8.01
C ARG A 33 -8.83 0.11 6.72
N THR A 34 -7.79 0.93 6.84
CA THR A 34 -7.20 1.68 5.72
C THR A 34 -5.83 1.14 5.37
N SER A 35 -5.40 1.44 4.14
CA SER A 35 -4.09 1.04 3.64
C SER A 35 -3.09 2.17 3.85
N SER A 36 -1.83 1.80 4.07
CA SER A 36 -0.73 2.73 4.31
C SER A 36 0.48 2.37 3.48
N LEU A 37 1.22 3.38 3.05
CA LEU A 37 2.47 3.20 2.33
C LEU A 37 3.54 4.07 2.97
N HIS A 38 4.73 3.49 3.17
CA HIS A 38 5.89 4.23 3.60
C HIS A 38 6.33 5.20 2.51
N ALA A 39 6.35 6.48 2.84
CA ALA A 39 6.78 7.53 1.93
C ALA A 39 7.86 8.37 2.62
N GLU A 40 8.91 8.68 1.86
CA GLU A 40 10.02 9.51 2.35
C GLU A 40 10.08 10.81 1.57
N GLU A 41 10.62 11.84 2.20
CA GLU A 41 10.88 13.14 1.59
C GLU A 41 9.64 13.73 0.91
N LEU A 42 8.49 13.59 1.57
CA LEU A 42 7.23 14.09 1.06
C LEU A 42 7.23 15.62 1.05
N GLN A 43 6.90 16.19 -0.09
CA GLN A 43 6.84 17.63 -0.29
C GLN A 43 5.48 18.03 -0.86
N HIS A 44 4.93 19.11 -0.32
CA HIS A 44 3.73 19.72 -0.87
C HIS A 44 4.17 20.78 -1.88
N LEU A 45 3.76 20.61 -3.14
CA LEU A 45 4.15 21.50 -4.23
C LEU A 45 3.18 22.68 -4.36
N PRO A 46 3.63 23.81 -4.96
CA PRO A 46 2.77 25.01 -5.05
C PRO A 46 1.46 24.82 -5.80
N ASP A 47 1.39 23.86 -6.71
CA ASP A 47 0.22 23.58 -7.53
C ASP A 47 -0.80 22.65 -6.88
N GLY A 48 -0.62 22.32 -5.60
CA GLY A 48 -1.49 21.40 -4.88
C GLY A 48 -1.12 19.93 -5.02
N GLN A 49 -0.11 19.62 -5.81
CA GLN A 49 0.41 18.25 -5.91
C GLN A 49 1.36 17.94 -4.76
N ILE A 50 1.62 16.67 -4.56
CA ILE A 50 2.64 16.19 -3.64
C ILE A 50 3.67 15.35 -4.40
N ARG A 51 4.86 15.34 -3.88
CA ARG A 51 5.96 14.52 -4.41
C ARG A 51 6.58 13.77 -3.26
N PHE A 52 6.80 12.48 -3.45
CA PHE A 52 7.36 11.64 -2.39
C PHE A 52 8.17 10.49 -3.00
N LYS A 53 9.00 9.90 -2.16
CA LYS A 53 9.87 8.79 -2.56
C LYS A 53 9.37 7.49 -1.94
N VAL A 54 9.17 6.48 -2.77
CA VAL A 54 8.86 5.12 -2.34
C VAL A 54 10.13 4.29 -2.41
N VAL A 55 10.58 3.77 -1.28
CA VAL A 55 11.78 2.93 -1.23
C VAL A 55 11.37 1.50 -1.55
N LEU A 56 11.89 0.96 -2.65
CA LEU A 56 11.54 -0.36 -3.14
C LEU A 56 12.37 -1.47 -2.51
N SER A 57 13.59 -1.13 -2.09
CA SER A 57 14.50 -2.09 -1.46
C SER A 57 15.41 -1.37 -0.48
N ARG A 58 15.38 -1.79 0.77
CA ARG A 58 16.32 -1.28 1.78
C ARG A 58 17.75 -1.69 1.46
N LYS A 59 17.90 -2.89 0.91
CA LYS A 59 19.19 -3.49 0.66
C LYS A 59 19.96 -2.74 -0.39
N THR A 60 19.29 -2.35 -1.48
CA THR A 60 19.93 -1.66 -2.60
C THR A 60 19.69 -0.16 -2.57
N GLY A 61 18.77 0.33 -1.74
CA GLY A 61 18.35 1.73 -1.74
C GLY A 61 17.53 2.14 -2.95
N ARG A 62 17.11 1.16 -3.78
CA ARG A 62 16.32 1.46 -4.98
C ARG A 62 15.01 2.11 -4.60
N SER A 63 14.68 3.20 -5.27
CA SER A 63 13.53 4.04 -4.95
C SER A 63 12.83 4.49 -6.21
N GLN A 64 11.57 4.87 -6.04
CA GLN A 64 10.75 5.44 -7.10
C GLN A 64 10.15 6.75 -6.59
N TRP A 65 10.36 7.84 -7.32
CA TRP A 65 9.70 9.10 -7.04
C TRP A 65 8.30 9.11 -7.66
N VAL A 66 7.35 9.63 -6.91
CA VAL A 66 5.95 9.75 -7.35
C VAL A 66 5.50 11.18 -7.14
N THR A 67 4.84 11.75 -8.15
CA THR A 67 4.18 13.05 -8.05
C THR A 67 2.71 12.85 -8.42
N CYS A 68 1.82 13.29 -7.54
CA CYS A 68 0.39 13.14 -7.77
C CYS A 68 -0.41 14.16 -6.97
N THR A 69 -1.69 14.27 -7.28
CA THR A 69 -2.60 15.12 -6.52
C THR A 69 -3.22 14.30 -5.40
N PRO A 70 -3.11 14.72 -4.13
CA PRO A 70 -3.72 13.97 -3.04
C PRO A 70 -5.25 14.07 -3.14
N LEU A 71 -5.92 12.99 -2.75
CA LEU A 71 -7.37 12.93 -2.73
C LEU A 71 -7.95 13.74 -1.58
N ARG A 72 -7.30 13.67 -0.41
CA ARG A 72 -7.69 14.36 0.82
C ARG A 72 -6.59 14.18 1.86
N THR A 73 -6.77 14.81 3.01
CA THR A 73 -6.00 14.48 4.22
C THR A 73 -6.89 13.66 5.15
N ALA A 74 -6.26 12.84 5.98
CA ALA A 74 -6.96 12.05 6.98
C ALA A 74 -6.19 12.11 8.30
N THR A 75 -6.91 12.10 9.41
CA THR A 75 -6.32 11.99 10.74
C THR A 75 -6.28 10.52 11.10
N VAL A 76 -5.09 10.01 11.38
CA VAL A 76 -4.87 8.60 11.73
C VAL A 76 -4.26 8.55 13.12
N LYS A 77 -4.83 7.71 14.00
CA LYS A 77 -4.23 7.46 15.31
C LYS A 77 -3.24 6.33 15.20
N SER A 78 -2.03 6.57 15.70
CA SER A 78 -1.02 5.52 15.82
C SER A 78 -1.37 4.60 17.00
N SER A 79 -0.63 3.50 17.12
CA SER A 79 -0.82 2.53 18.20
C SER A 79 -0.64 3.14 19.60
N ASN A 80 0.10 4.25 19.71
CA ASN A 80 0.28 4.96 20.99
C ASN A 80 -0.80 6.02 21.23
N GLY A 81 -1.83 6.10 20.38
CA GLY A 81 -2.93 7.03 20.53
C GLY A 81 -2.67 8.43 20.00
N GLN A 82 -1.50 8.71 19.47
CA GLN A 82 -1.16 10.03 18.93
C GLN A 82 -1.78 10.22 17.55
N PRO A 83 -2.60 11.28 17.35
CA PRO A 83 -3.13 11.57 16.03
C PRO A 83 -2.05 12.15 15.13
N SER A 84 -2.12 11.83 13.84
CA SER A 84 -1.29 12.46 12.82
C SER A 84 -2.12 12.68 11.56
N GLU A 85 -1.87 13.79 10.90
CA GLU A 85 -2.49 14.05 9.60
C GLU A 85 -1.64 13.43 8.50
N ARG A 86 -2.30 12.77 7.56
CA ARG A 86 -1.66 12.10 6.45
C ARG A 86 -2.36 12.44 5.16
N ASP A 87 -1.57 12.62 4.10
CA ASP A 87 -2.13 12.72 2.77
C ASP A 87 -2.64 11.36 2.33
N VAL A 88 -3.82 11.35 1.74
CA VAL A 88 -4.40 10.14 1.15
C VAL A 88 -4.37 10.31 -0.35
N VAL A 89 -3.81 9.32 -1.03
CA VAL A 89 -3.73 9.28 -2.49
C VAL A 89 -4.54 8.09 -3.00
N GLN A 90 -5.00 8.18 -4.24
CA GLN A 90 -5.66 7.06 -4.89
C GLN A 90 -4.86 6.64 -6.11
N THR A 91 -4.65 5.34 -6.25
CA THR A 91 -3.98 4.78 -7.42
C THR A 91 -4.54 3.39 -7.69
N LEU A 92 -4.09 2.76 -8.77
CA LEU A 92 -4.43 1.37 -9.05
C LEU A 92 -3.45 0.44 -8.35
N ILE A 93 -3.96 -0.67 -7.84
CA ILE A 93 -3.16 -1.75 -7.28
C ILE A 93 -3.48 -3.03 -8.02
N THR A 94 -2.45 -3.84 -8.27
CA THR A 94 -2.62 -5.21 -8.76
C THR A 94 -2.24 -6.18 -7.65
N LEU A 95 -3.19 -7.01 -7.29
CA LEU A 95 -3.04 -8.02 -6.24
C LEU A 95 -3.87 -9.25 -6.62
N GLY A 96 -3.23 -10.42 -6.57
CA GLY A 96 -3.93 -11.69 -6.77
C GLY A 96 -4.68 -11.78 -8.11
N GLY A 97 -4.14 -11.17 -9.16
CA GLY A 97 -4.78 -11.16 -10.47
C GLY A 97 -5.85 -10.10 -10.66
N HIS A 98 -6.14 -9.30 -9.64
CA HIS A 98 -7.10 -8.20 -9.71
C HIS A 98 -6.40 -6.86 -9.74
N THR A 99 -6.90 -5.94 -10.58
CA THR A 99 -6.46 -4.55 -10.59
C THR A 99 -7.64 -3.67 -10.24
N PHE A 100 -7.49 -2.83 -9.23
CA PHE A 100 -8.58 -1.99 -8.73
C PHE A 100 -8.03 -0.74 -8.06
N PRO A 101 -8.86 0.32 -7.91
CA PRO A 101 -8.44 1.52 -7.20
C PRO A 101 -8.27 1.26 -5.70
N ILE A 102 -7.24 1.86 -5.12
CA ILE A 102 -6.98 1.80 -3.68
C ILE A 102 -6.69 3.20 -3.15
N ASP A 103 -7.24 3.52 -2.00
CA ASP A 103 -6.89 4.71 -1.26
C ASP A 103 -5.78 4.35 -0.27
N ILE A 104 -4.71 5.13 -0.28
CA ILE A 104 -3.52 4.85 0.52
C ILE A 104 -3.16 6.09 1.30
N ASN A 105 -3.03 5.98 2.63
CA ASN A 105 -2.43 7.07 3.38
C ASN A 105 -0.92 6.94 3.37
N LEU A 106 -0.23 8.09 3.31
CA LEU A 106 1.22 8.15 3.24
C LEU A 106 1.77 8.48 4.62
N SER A 107 2.77 7.73 5.06
CA SER A 107 3.40 7.95 6.35
C SER A 107 4.83 7.45 6.33
N PHE A 108 5.63 7.96 7.27
CA PHE A 108 6.98 7.44 7.46
C PHE A 108 6.91 6.17 8.29
N ARG A 109 7.26 5.03 7.70
CA ARG A 109 7.22 3.72 8.34
C ARG A 109 8.60 3.08 8.45
N GLY A 110 9.64 3.89 8.55
CA GLY A 110 11.03 3.49 8.39
C GLY A 110 11.50 2.30 9.21
N ARG A 111 10.94 2.11 10.41
CA ARG A 111 11.31 1.00 11.30
C ARG A 111 10.41 -0.21 11.19
N MET A 112 9.35 -0.14 10.41
CA MET A 112 8.41 -1.26 10.26
C MET A 112 8.91 -2.23 9.21
N THR A 113 8.69 -3.51 9.47
CA THR A 113 9.11 -4.60 8.57
C THR A 113 8.48 -4.46 7.19
N HIS A 114 7.21 -4.06 7.15
CA HIS A 114 6.48 -3.95 5.91
C HIS A 114 6.28 -2.48 5.55
N ARG A 115 6.66 -2.12 4.33
CA ARG A 115 6.53 -0.75 3.84
C ARG A 115 5.13 -0.42 3.40
N MET A 116 4.33 -1.44 3.15
CA MET A 116 2.93 -1.26 2.77
C MET A 116 2.04 -2.18 3.59
N LEU A 117 0.93 -1.61 4.06
CA LEU A 117 -0.16 -2.37 4.65
C LEU A 117 -1.39 -2.21 3.78
N ILE A 118 -2.08 -3.31 3.53
CA ILE A 118 -3.35 -3.29 2.82
C ILE A 118 -4.44 -3.60 3.84
N GLY A 119 -5.33 -2.64 4.04
CA GLY A 119 -6.40 -2.73 5.02
C GLY A 119 -7.67 -3.37 4.45
N ARG A 120 -8.63 -3.62 5.35
CA ARG A 120 -9.88 -4.33 4.98
C ARG A 120 -10.70 -3.62 3.92
N ALA A 121 -10.67 -2.30 3.85
CA ALA A 121 -11.45 -1.59 2.84
C ALA A 121 -11.05 -1.98 1.42
N ALA A 122 -9.77 -2.26 1.18
CA ALA A 122 -9.28 -2.72 -0.11
C ALA A 122 -9.52 -4.21 -0.32
N LEU A 123 -9.50 -4.99 0.75
CA LEU A 123 -9.64 -6.45 0.67
C LEU A 123 -11.10 -6.89 0.55
N ASP A 124 -12.01 -6.07 1.02
CA ASP A 124 -13.44 -6.39 1.11
C ASP A 124 -14.01 -6.79 -0.25
N SER A 125 -14.83 -7.84 -0.23
CA SER A 125 -15.52 -8.39 -1.39
C SER A 125 -14.63 -9.06 -2.44
N ARG A 126 -13.30 -8.91 -2.35
CA ARG A 126 -12.36 -9.46 -3.33
C ARG A 126 -11.53 -10.61 -2.80
N PHE A 127 -11.14 -10.55 -1.53
CA PHE A 127 -10.12 -11.44 -1.00
C PHE A 127 -10.50 -12.07 0.33
N LEU A 128 -9.96 -13.27 0.55
CA LEU A 128 -9.87 -13.91 1.86
C LEU A 128 -8.38 -14.05 2.18
N VAL A 129 -8.01 -13.66 3.38
CA VAL A 129 -6.60 -13.72 3.81
C VAL A 129 -6.36 -15.00 4.59
N ASP A 130 -5.42 -15.81 4.12
CA ASP A 130 -4.98 -17.02 4.80
C ASP A 130 -3.81 -16.66 5.72
N PRO A 131 -3.99 -16.73 7.04
CA PRO A 131 -2.93 -16.33 7.97
C PRO A 131 -1.77 -17.33 8.04
N ASN A 132 -1.91 -18.49 7.45
CA ASN A 132 -0.87 -19.54 7.47
C ASN A 132 0.04 -19.52 6.27
N HIS A 133 -0.25 -18.68 5.26
CA HIS A 133 0.50 -18.69 4.01
C HIS A 133 0.95 -17.30 3.61
N THR A 134 2.04 -17.26 2.85
CA THR A 134 2.57 -16.04 2.23
C THR A 134 2.79 -16.29 0.74
N PHE A 135 2.69 -15.23 -0.05
CA PHE A 135 3.05 -15.23 -1.47
C PHE A 135 2.32 -16.31 -2.29
N LEU A 136 1.00 -16.42 -2.08
CA LEU A 136 0.19 -17.36 -2.84
C LEU A 136 0.00 -16.93 -4.30
N HIS A 137 -0.01 -15.62 -4.55
CA HIS A 137 -0.21 -15.02 -5.86
C HIS A 137 0.98 -14.23 -6.36
N SER A 138 2.13 -14.41 -5.72
CA SER A 138 3.34 -13.72 -6.09
C SER A 138 4.34 -14.78 -6.54
N PRO A 139 4.19 -15.30 -7.76
CA PRO A 139 5.07 -16.37 -8.21
C PRO A 139 6.52 -15.89 -8.15
N LEU A 140 7.40 -16.82 -7.82
CA LEU A 140 8.81 -16.52 -7.87
C LEU A 140 9.14 -16.02 -9.26
N ALA A 141 9.85 -14.91 -9.34
CA ALA A 141 10.39 -14.44 -10.59
C ALA A 141 11.35 -15.52 -11.10
N LEU A 142 11.02 -16.09 -12.22
CA LEU A 142 11.88 -17.09 -12.85
C LEU A 142 12.95 -16.41 -13.69
#